data_fdffb66994e01badb6797a4a82c0be2a
#
_entry.id   fdffb66994e01badb6797a4a82c0be2a
#
_cell.length_a   1.000
_cell.length_b   1.000
_cell.length_c   1.000
_cell.angle_alpha   90.00
_cell.angle_beta   90.00
_cell.angle_gamma   90.00
#
_symmetry.space_group_name_H-M   'P 1'
#
loop_
_entity.id
_entity.type
_entity.pdbx_description
1 polymer ?
#
loop_
_entity_poly.entity_id
_entity_poly.type
_entity_poly.pdbx_seq_one_letter_code
_entity_poly.pdbx_strand_id
1 'polypeptide(L)'
;MVLQYSAVGIQNESHMATDISGYWKDLERLETSIGYAVWNCSLDLPVRLVAISEGGIGGWCLGGGDEHLRICRDVVPEIPGKETEFLGEICKQFNIYLIAQMVAKAPEIMEDRIFNIAFIIDPKGEVIHKHIKTSFYQRETNTAPSDIWNLYLEKYGDDPETLLNILYPVAKTEIGNIGTLICAEGSYPEAARGLALNGAEIIWRTQYPEPWMGNQM
;
A
#
# COMPACT_ATOMS: atom_id res chain seq x y z
N MET A 1 12.37 -11.43 24.15
CA MET A 1 12.07 -12.70 23.44
C MET A 1 11.64 -12.29 22.05
N VAL A 2 12.29 -12.76 21.00
CA VAL A 2 11.89 -12.42 19.62
C VAL A 2 10.58 -13.19 19.33
N LEU A 3 9.55 -12.49 18.91
CA LEU A 3 8.29 -13.10 18.50
C LEU A 3 8.52 -13.87 17.19
N GLN A 4 8.29 -15.17 17.20
CA GLN A 4 8.37 -16.00 16.00
C GLN A 4 6.98 -16.11 15.37
N TYR A 5 6.88 -15.85 14.07
CA TYR A 5 5.63 -15.89 13.31
C TYR A 5 5.87 -16.19 11.83
N SER A 6 4.83 -16.61 11.14
CA SER A 6 4.82 -16.73 9.69
C SER A 6 4.39 -15.41 9.04
N ALA A 7 5.13 -15.00 8.02
CA ALA A 7 4.75 -13.91 7.12
C ALA A 7 4.40 -14.50 5.74
N VAL A 8 3.28 -14.05 5.17
CA VAL A 8 2.74 -14.59 3.92
C VAL A 8 2.58 -13.50 2.88
N GLY A 9 3.19 -13.70 1.71
CA GLY A 9 2.94 -12.87 0.53
C GLY A 9 1.89 -13.53 -0.35
N ILE A 10 0.83 -12.80 -0.71
CA ILE A 10 -0.21 -13.25 -1.65
C ILE A 10 0.01 -12.54 -2.97
N GLN A 11 0.28 -13.31 -4.00
CA GLN A 11 0.27 -12.84 -5.38
C GLN A 11 -1.12 -13.08 -5.96
N ASN A 12 -1.92 -12.04 -6.01
CA ASN A 12 -3.24 -12.09 -6.60
C ASN A 12 -3.27 -11.50 -8.01
N GLU A 13 -4.30 -11.85 -8.75
CA GLU A 13 -4.54 -11.30 -10.08
C GLU A 13 -4.94 -9.83 -9.97
N SER A 14 -4.40 -9.00 -10.86
CA SER A 14 -4.73 -7.58 -10.93
C SER A 14 -5.78 -7.34 -12.02
N HIS A 15 -6.84 -6.65 -11.67
CA HIS A 15 -7.90 -6.24 -12.60
C HIS A 15 -8.06 -4.72 -12.57
N MET A 16 -8.27 -4.13 -13.73
CA MET A 16 -8.59 -2.71 -13.84
C MET A 16 -10.05 -2.48 -13.44
N ALA A 17 -10.27 -1.91 -12.27
CA ALA A 17 -11.59 -1.48 -11.86
C ALA A 17 -12.01 -0.21 -12.62
N THR A 18 -13.10 -0.29 -13.36
CA THR A 18 -13.71 0.85 -14.06
C THR A 18 -14.88 1.45 -13.28
N ASP A 19 -15.29 0.75 -12.22
CA ASP A 19 -16.34 1.15 -11.28
C ASP A 19 -16.06 0.58 -9.88
N ILE A 20 -16.82 1.02 -8.90
CA ILE A 20 -16.65 0.60 -7.51
C ILE A 20 -16.88 -0.91 -7.29
N SER A 21 -17.68 -1.55 -8.14
CA SER A 21 -17.96 -2.99 -8.03
C SER A 21 -16.70 -3.83 -8.31
N GLY A 22 -15.78 -3.30 -9.12
CA GLY A 22 -14.49 -3.93 -9.39
C GLY A 22 -13.62 -4.03 -8.12
N TYR A 23 -13.59 -2.97 -7.32
CA TYR A 23 -12.91 -3.00 -6.02
C TYR A 23 -13.48 -4.07 -5.09
N TRP A 24 -14.82 -4.12 -4.96
CA TRP A 24 -15.48 -5.10 -4.10
C TRP A 24 -15.25 -6.54 -4.52
N LYS A 25 -15.20 -6.84 -5.82
CA LYS A 25 -14.85 -8.18 -6.31
C LYS A 25 -13.42 -8.59 -5.91
N ASP A 26 -12.49 -7.65 -5.97
CA ASP A 26 -11.11 -7.94 -5.55
C ASP A 26 -11.03 -8.16 -4.03
N LEU A 27 -11.76 -7.39 -3.23
CA LEU A 27 -11.84 -7.55 -1.78
C LEU A 27 -12.41 -8.91 -1.36
N GLU A 28 -13.50 -9.36 -2.00
CA GLU A 28 -14.10 -10.69 -1.76
C GLU A 28 -13.14 -11.84 -2.11
N ARG A 29 -12.38 -11.69 -3.21
CA ARG A 29 -11.34 -12.64 -3.58
C ARG A 29 -10.20 -12.66 -2.57
N LEU A 30 -9.80 -11.49 -2.08
CA LEU A 30 -8.76 -11.35 -1.07
C LEU A 30 -9.16 -11.98 0.26
N GLU A 31 -10.40 -11.79 0.72
CA GLU A 31 -10.92 -12.46 1.92
C GLU A 31 -10.72 -13.97 1.83
N THR A 32 -11.12 -14.57 0.71
CA THR A 32 -10.94 -16.00 0.46
C THR A 32 -9.47 -16.39 0.46
N SER A 33 -8.63 -15.63 -0.25
CA SER A 33 -7.20 -15.92 -0.40
C SER A 33 -6.45 -15.79 0.93
N ILE A 34 -6.77 -14.76 1.72
CA ILE A 34 -6.19 -14.55 3.06
C ILE A 34 -6.59 -15.71 3.98
N GLY A 35 -7.87 -16.10 3.98
CA GLY A 35 -8.35 -17.24 4.78
C GLY A 35 -7.60 -18.52 4.48
N TYR A 36 -7.43 -18.86 3.20
CA TYR A 36 -6.64 -20.04 2.78
C TYR A 36 -5.17 -19.90 3.16
N ALA A 37 -4.55 -18.73 2.94
CA ALA A 37 -3.16 -18.49 3.25
C ALA A 37 -2.88 -18.63 4.76
N VAL A 38 -3.71 -18.03 5.59
CA VAL A 38 -3.60 -18.15 7.06
C VAL A 38 -3.78 -19.59 7.49
N TRP A 39 -4.81 -20.29 6.99
CA TRP A 39 -5.03 -21.69 7.34
C TRP A 39 -3.84 -22.60 6.98
N ASN A 40 -3.31 -22.49 5.75
CA ASN A 40 -2.20 -23.33 5.29
C ASN A 40 -0.87 -23.02 5.97
N CYS A 41 -0.59 -21.75 6.26
CA CYS A 41 0.72 -21.32 6.75
C CYS A 41 0.81 -21.25 8.28
N SER A 42 -0.28 -21.55 9.01
CA SER A 42 -0.30 -21.55 10.47
C SER A 42 0.02 -22.91 11.11
N LEU A 43 0.56 -23.86 10.34
CA LEU A 43 0.79 -25.23 10.84
C LEU A 43 1.87 -25.28 11.93
N ASP A 44 2.94 -24.51 11.78
CA ASP A 44 4.07 -24.49 12.73
C ASP A 44 4.09 -23.23 13.59
N LEU A 45 3.87 -22.07 12.96
CA LEU A 45 3.89 -20.76 13.59
C LEU A 45 2.62 -19.96 13.23
N PRO A 46 2.11 -19.14 14.13
CA PRO A 46 0.96 -18.30 13.80
C PRO A 46 1.31 -17.33 12.67
N VAL A 47 0.44 -17.19 11.70
CA VAL A 47 0.55 -16.12 10.71
C VAL A 47 0.20 -14.80 11.40
N ARG A 48 1.11 -13.82 11.33
CA ARG A 48 0.91 -12.50 11.91
C ARG A 48 1.02 -11.38 10.88
N LEU A 49 1.61 -11.65 9.73
CA LEU A 49 1.77 -10.69 8.65
C LEU A 49 1.30 -11.29 7.34
N VAL A 50 0.37 -10.63 6.68
CA VAL A 50 -0.04 -10.92 5.31
C VAL A 50 0.22 -9.69 4.46
N ALA A 51 0.73 -9.88 3.26
CA ALA A 51 0.97 -8.80 2.33
C ALA A 51 0.52 -9.18 0.92
N ILE A 52 -0.04 -8.23 0.20
CA ILE A 52 -0.55 -8.44 -1.16
C ILE A 52 0.25 -7.68 -2.20
N SER A 53 0.13 -8.11 -3.47
CA SER A 53 0.80 -7.47 -4.59
C SER A 53 0.22 -6.09 -4.94
N GLU A 54 0.99 -5.27 -5.64
CA GLU A 54 0.53 -4.01 -6.21
C GLU A 54 -0.54 -4.28 -7.27
N GLY A 55 -1.57 -3.43 -7.30
CA GLY A 55 -2.70 -3.60 -8.21
C GLY A 55 -3.67 -4.73 -7.82
N GLY A 56 -3.50 -5.32 -6.66
CA GLY A 56 -4.37 -6.40 -6.18
C GLY A 56 -5.75 -5.94 -5.74
N ILE A 57 -5.96 -4.65 -5.58
CA ILE A 57 -7.26 -4.02 -5.27
C ILE A 57 -7.49 -2.90 -6.27
N GLY A 58 -8.48 -3.06 -7.13
CA GLY A 58 -8.88 -2.08 -8.13
C GLY A 58 -7.89 -1.87 -9.28
N GLY A 59 -6.77 -2.59 -9.27
CA GLY A 59 -5.75 -2.51 -10.31
C GLY A 59 -5.03 -1.16 -10.37
N TRP A 60 -4.81 -0.70 -11.59
CA TRP A 60 -4.08 0.52 -11.91
C TRP A 60 -5.02 1.55 -12.52
N CYS A 61 -4.95 2.78 -12.09
CA CYS A 61 -5.55 3.89 -12.83
C CYS A 61 -4.58 4.33 -13.94
N LEU A 62 -4.77 3.77 -15.11
CA LEU A 62 -4.10 4.19 -16.33
C LEU A 62 -5.11 4.95 -17.17
N GLY A 63 -5.14 6.24 -17.04
CA GLY A 63 -6.05 7.08 -17.81
C GLY A 63 -5.54 8.50 -17.89
N GLY A 64 -6.00 9.23 -18.87
CA GLY A 64 -5.76 10.66 -19.03
C GLY A 64 -7.01 11.38 -19.48
N GLY A 65 -7.07 12.69 -19.32
CA GLY A 65 -8.20 13.50 -19.71
C GLY A 65 -9.46 13.22 -18.89
N ASP A 66 -10.60 13.24 -19.56
CA ASP A 66 -11.93 13.16 -18.89
C ASP A 66 -12.16 11.86 -18.15
N GLU A 67 -11.65 10.74 -18.69
CA GLU A 67 -11.75 9.43 -18.04
C GLU A 67 -10.98 9.39 -16.73
N HIS A 68 -9.78 9.94 -16.70
CA HIS A 68 -8.99 10.06 -15.48
C HIS A 68 -9.71 10.89 -14.42
N LEU A 69 -10.27 12.03 -14.80
CA LEU A 69 -11.04 12.89 -13.89
C LEU A 69 -12.31 12.19 -13.37
N ARG A 70 -12.99 11.40 -14.21
CA ARG A 70 -14.12 10.59 -13.80
C ARG A 70 -13.72 9.55 -12.75
N ILE A 71 -12.65 8.81 -13.00
CA ILE A 71 -12.12 7.81 -12.07
C ILE A 71 -11.73 8.45 -10.74
N CYS A 72 -11.05 9.60 -10.76
CA CYS A 72 -10.70 10.34 -9.54
C CYS A 72 -11.93 10.70 -8.70
N ARG A 73 -13.01 11.09 -9.35
CA ARG A 73 -14.21 11.59 -8.68
C ARG A 73 -15.12 10.48 -8.20
N ASP A 74 -15.40 9.51 -9.08
CA ASP A 74 -16.55 8.63 -8.94
C ASP A 74 -16.20 7.21 -8.49
N VAL A 75 -14.97 6.73 -8.78
CA VAL A 75 -14.59 5.33 -8.62
C VAL A 75 -13.61 5.10 -7.47
N VAL A 76 -12.58 5.95 -7.41
CA VAL A 76 -11.44 5.71 -6.50
C VAL A 76 -11.85 5.94 -5.03
N PRO A 77 -11.58 4.96 -4.13
CA PRO A 77 -11.92 5.07 -2.71
C PRO A 77 -10.99 6.03 -1.95
N GLU A 78 -11.32 6.26 -0.68
CA GLU A 78 -10.47 6.95 0.29
C GLU A 78 -9.84 5.95 1.26
N ILE A 79 -8.71 6.31 1.85
CA ILE A 79 -8.04 5.55 2.92
C ILE A 79 -7.86 6.44 4.16
N PRO A 80 -8.49 6.10 5.32
CA PRO A 80 -9.42 4.99 5.53
C PRO A 80 -10.78 5.20 4.86
N GLY A 81 -11.48 4.11 4.57
CA GLY A 81 -12.81 4.08 3.95
C GLY A 81 -13.43 2.70 4.04
N LYS A 82 -14.57 2.49 3.38
CA LYS A 82 -15.34 1.23 3.46
C LYS A 82 -14.53 0.01 3.04
N GLU A 83 -13.63 0.16 2.05
CA GLU A 83 -12.75 -0.88 1.55
C GLU A 83 -11.73 -1.30 2.62
N THR A 84 -11.16 -0.34 3.31
CA THR A 84 -10.23 -0.63 4.43
C THR A 84 -10.95 -1.10 5.68
N GLU A 85 -12.20 -0.69 5.93
CA GLU A 85 -13.03 -1.24 7.00
C GLU A 85 -13.32 -2.73 6.77
N PHE A 86 -13.68 -3.11 5.53
CA PHE A 86 -13.87 -4.53 5.17
C PHE A 86 -12.60 -5.36 5.40
N LEU A 87 -11.46 -4.88 4.94
CA LEU A 87 -10.16 -5.52 5.18
C LEU A 87 -9.82 -5.56 6.68
N GLY A 88 -10.22 -4.54 7.42
CA GLY A 88 -10.06 -4.46 8.87
C GLY A 88 -10.78 -5.58 9.61
N GLU A 89 -11.99 -5.96 9.19
CA GLU A 89 -12.70 -7.10 9.78
C GLU A 89 -11.95 -8.42 9.53
N ILE A 90 -11.33 -8.59 8.36
CA ILE A 90 -10.48 -9.74 8.06
C ILE A 90 -9.25 -9.76 8.98
N CYS A 91 -8.60 -8.60 9.19
CA CYS A 91 -7.47 -8.48 10.09
C CYS A 91 -7.82 -8.85 11.53
N LYS A 92 -8.98 -8.42 12.03
CA LYS A 92 -9.52 -8.80 13.36
C LYS A 92 -9.79 -10.30 13.45
N GLN A 93 -10.46 -10.86 12.44
CA GLN A 93 -10.84 -12.27 12.42
C GLN A 93 -9.62 -13.18 12.52
N PHE A 94 -8.54 -12.88 11.80
CA PHE A 94 -7.35 -13.72 11.74
C PHE A 94 -6.22 -13.25 12.67
N ASN A 95 -6.38 -12.13 13.37
CA ASN A 95 -5.37 -11.52 14.24
C ASN A 95 -4.04 -11.28 13.51
N ILE A 96 -4.12 -10.63 12.35
CA ILE A 96 -3.00 -10.37 11.43
C ILE A 96 -2.82 -8.87 11.17
N TYR A 97 -1.60 -8.48 10.84
CA TYR A 97 -1.31 -7.26 10.11
C TYR A 97 -1.45 -7.53 8.61
N LEU A 98 -2.09 -6.62 7.90
CA LEU A 98 -2.24 -6.69 6.44
C LEU A 98 -1.54 -5.51 5.79
N ILE A 99 -0.61 -5.80 4.89
CA ILE A 99 -0.03 -4.79 3.99
C ILE A 99 -0.76 -4.90 2.65
N ALA A 100 -1.34 -3.80 2.21
CA ALA A 100 -2.04 -3.72 0.94
C ALA A 100 -1.67 -2.43 0.19
N GLN A 101 -2.06 -2.36 -1.07
CA GLN A 101 -1.91 -1.19 -1.92
C GLN A 101 -3.17 -1.03 -2.75
N MET A 102 -3.59 0.20 -2.95
CA MET A 102 -4.58 0.59 -3.96
C MET A 102 -4.35 2.03 -4.43
N VAL A 103 -4.91 2.34 -5.58
CA VAL A 103 -5.06 3.74 -5.99
C VAL A 103 -6.22 4.33 -5.20
N ALA A 104 -5.98 5.45 -4.52
CA ALA A 104 -6.94 6.06 -3.60
C ALA A 104 -6.86 7.58 -3.63
N LYS A 105 -7.92 8.22 -3.15
CA LYS A 105 -7.93 9.65 -2.83
C LYS A 105 -7.21 9.90 -1.51
N ALA A 106 -6.60 11.09 -1.43
CA ALA A 106 -6.05 11.64 -0.20
C ALA A 106 -6.46 13.12 -0.12
N PRO A 107 -7.74 13.41 0.17
CA PRO A 107 -8.27 14.78 0.14
C PRO A 107 -7.59 15.68 1.16
N GLU A 108 -7.05 15.09 2.23
CA GLU A 108 -6.24 15.79 3.22
C GLU A 108 -4.94 16.38 2.64
N ILE A 109 -4.50 15.89 1.46
CA ILE A 109 -3.33 16.41 0.75
C ILE A 109 -3.78 17.29 -0.40
N MET A 110 -4.60 16.74 -1.29
CA MET A 110 -5.14 17.45 -2.44
C MET A 110 -6.44 16.82 -2.92
N GLU A 111 -7.49 17.62 -2.99
CA GLU A 111 -8.75 17.24 -3.62
C GLU A 111 -8.54 16.99 -5.13
N ASP A 112 -9.45 16.25 -5.75
CA ASP A 112 -9.45 15.93 -7.19
C ASP A 112 -8.17 15.24 -7.73
N ARG A 113 -7.38 14.63 -6.86
CA ARG A 113 -6.20 13.86 -7.22
C ARG A 113 -6.28 12.44 -6.68
N ILE A 114 -5.60 11.54 -7.39
CA ILE A 114 -5.43 10.16 -6.98
C ILE A 114 -3.95 9.85 -6.76
N PHE A 115 -3.73 8.98 -5.81
CA PHE A 115 -2.41 8.59 -5.35
C PHE A 115 -2.30 7.07 -5.34
N ASN A 116 -1.14 6.55 -5.64
CA ASN A 116 -0.82 5.14 -5.41
C ASN A 116 -0.36 5.02 -3.95
N ILE A 117 -1.15 4.33 -3.12
CA ILE A 117 -0.96 4.30 -1.67
C ILE A 117 -0.80 2.86 -1.18
N ALA A 118 0.33 2.57 -0.53
CA ALA A 118 0.47 1.40 0.31
C ALA A 118 0.01 1.72 1.74
N PHE A 119 -0.68 0.80 2.37
CA PHE A 119 -1.19 0.97 3.72
C PHE A 119 -1.06 -0.30 4.54
N ILE A 120 -1.09 -0.15 5.86
CA ILE A 120 -1.07 -1.27 6.81
C ILE A 120 -2.28 -1.17 7.69
N ILE A 121 -2.99 -2.30 7.82
CA ILE A 121 -4.09 -2.49 8.77
C ILE A 121 -3.60 -3.39 9.89
N ASP A 122 -3.87 -3.03 11.13
CA ASP A 122 -3.49 -3.77 12.31
C ASP A 122 -4.52 -4.85 12.70
N PRO A 123 -4.21 -5.73 13.67
CA PRO A 123 -5.16 -6.75 14.15
C PRO A 123 -6.43 -6.20 14.85
N LYS A 124 -6.50 -4.88 15.09
CA LYS A 124 -7.73 -4.23 15.58
C LYS A 124 -8.59 -3.71 14.43
N GLY A 125 -8.11 -3.84 13.19
CA GLY A 125 -8.78 -3.40 11.98
C GLY A 125 -8.57 -1.92 11.66
N GLU A 126 -7.57 -1.28 12.26
CA GLU A 126 -7.28 0.13 12.07
C GLU A 126 -6.17 0.32 11.03
N VAL A 127 -6.33 1.30 10.15
CA VAL A 127 -5.25 1.74 9.25
C VAL A 127 -4.21 2.50 10.06
N ILE A 128 -3.05 1.89 10.26
CA ILE A 128 -1.96 2.45 11.08
C ILE A 128 -0.81 3.05 10.26
N HIS A 129 -0.86 2.91 8.93
CA HIS A 129 0.19 3.39 8.04
C HIS A 129 -0.37 3.71 6.67
N LYS A 130 0.11 4.80 6.08
CA LYS A 130 -0.08 5.15 4.67
C LYS A 130 1.25 5.64 4.11
N HIS A 131 1.64 5.11 2.96
CA HIS A 131 2.79 5.56 2.19
C HIS A 131 2.34 5.89 0.77
N ILE A 132 2.55 7.12 0.34
CA ILE A 132 2.28 7.57 -1.02
C ILE A 132 3.51 7.33 -1.88
N LYS A 133 3.32 6.67 -3.01
CA LYS A 133 4.40 6.37 -3.97
C LYS A 133 5.12 7.64 -4.39
N THR A 134 6.43 7.68 -4.17
CA THR A 134 7.27 8.86 -4.44
C THR A 134 7.91 8.85 -5.84
N SER A 135 8.07 7.66 -6.44
CA SER A 135 8.74 7.48 -7.74
C SER A 135 7.94 6.56 -8.64
N PHE A 136 7.62 7.03 -9.83
CA PHE A 136 6.75 6.32 -10.78
C PHE A 136 7.51 5.61 -11.90
N TYR A 137 6.85 4.59 -12.43
CA TYR A 137 7.18 4.03 -13.74
C TYR A 137 6.55 4.89 -14.85
N GLN A 138 7.12 4.87 -16.04
CA GLN A 138 6.86 5.81 -17.14
C GLN A 138 5.41 5.99 -17.62
N ARG A 139 4.44 5.25 -17.13
CA ARG A 139 3.04 5.29 -17.59
C ARG A 139 2.02 5.48 -16.48
N GLU A 140 2.48 5.70 -15.28
CA GLU A 140 1.58 5.95 -14.17
C GLU A 140 1.06 7.39 -14.24
N THR A 141 -0.25 7.56 -14.00
CA THR A 141 -0.94 8.85 -14.05
C THR A 141 -1.37 9.34 -12.68
N ASN A 142 -0.95 8.63 -11.63
CA ASN A 142 -1.19 9.03 -10.26
C ASN A 142 -0.34 10.25 -9.89
N THR A 143 -0.71 10.97 -8.84
CA THR A 143 0.04 12.12 -8.35
C THR A 143 1.14 11.65 -7.39
N ALA A 144 2.37 12.10 -7.61
CA ALA A 144 3.48 11.91 -6.67
C ALA A 144 3.67 13.15 -5.77
N PRO A 145 4.31 13.01 -4.61
CA PRO A 145 4.72 14.15 -3.80
C PRO A 145 5.53 15.19 -4.58
N SER A 146 6.38 14.77 -5.51
CA SER A 146 7.18 15.67 -6.37
C SER A 146 6.33 16.55 -7.29
N ASP A 147 5.16 16.09 -7.71
CA ASP A 147 4.27 16.85 -8.60
C ASP A 147 3.58 18.01 -7.87
N ILE A 148 3.48 17.91 -6.56
CA ILE A 148 2.83 18.87 -5.67
C ILE A 148 3.76 19.31 -4.52
N TRP A 149 5.06 19.38 -4.80
CA TRP A 149 6.09 19.61 -3.77
C TRP A 149 5.87 20.89 -2.95
N ASN A 150 5.47 21.98 -3.61
CA ASN A 150 5.19 23.24 -2.90
C ASN A 150 4.06 23.08 -1.87
N LEU A 151 3.03 22.30 -2.21
CA LEU A 151 1.93 22.00 -1.29
C LEU A 151 2.40 21.16 -0.10
N TYR A 152 3.32 20.20 -0.35
CA TYR A 152 3.94 19.42 0.72
C TYR A 152 4.74 20.32 1.68
N LEU A 153 5.56 21.23 1.16
CA LEU A 153 6.31 22.19 1.99
C LEU A 153 5.40 23.14 2.76
N GLU A 154 4.32 23.61 2.14
CA GLU A 154 3.34 24.47 2.80
C GLU A 154 2.67 23.73 3.98
N LYS A 155 2.34 22.46 3.79
CA LYS A 155 1.62 21.66 4.78
C LYS A 155 2.50 21.11 5.90
N TYR A 156 3.70 20.65 5.57
CA TYR A 156 4.56 19.90 6.48
C TYR A 156 5.84 20.64 6.89
N GLY A 157 6.15 21.76 6.23
CA GLY A 157 7.40 22.49 6.42
C GLY A 157 8.55 21.88 5.60
N ASP A 158 9.74 22.44 5.80
CA ASP A 158 10.97 22.07 5.10
C ASP A 158 12.00 21.35 6.00
N ASP A 159 11.58 20.99 7.22
CA ASP A 159 12.44 20.26 8.14
C ASP A 159 12.76 18.86 7.62
N PRO A 160 14.04 18.49 7.46
CA PRO A 160 14.42 17.22 6.85
C PRO A 160 13.92 15.96 7.59
N GLU A 161 13.83 15.99 8.91
CA GLU A 161 13.35 14.86 9.72
C GLU A 161 11.83 14.67 9.51
N THR A 162 11.08 15.77 9.51
CA THR A 162 9.65 15.76 9.21
C THR A 162 9.40 15.24 7.81
N LEU A 163 10.12 15.74 6.80
CA LEU A 163 9.97 15.28 5.42
C LEU A 163 10.36 13.80 5.25
N LEU A 164 11.41 13.35 5.93
CA LEU A 164 11.79 11.93 5.92
C LEU A 164 10.65 11.05 6.46
N ASN A 165 10.03 11.46 7.57
CA ASN A 165 8.91 10.73 8.19
C ASN A 165 7.65 10.73 7.31
N ILE A 166 7.41 11.79 6.56
CA ILE A 166 6.24 11.89 5.65
C ILE A 166 6.47 11.07 4.37
N LEU A 167 7.67 11.14 3.79
CA LEU A 167 7.95 10.45 2.52
C LEU A 167 8.22 8.95 2.71
N TYR A 168 8.83 8.56 3.84
CA TYR A 168 9.20 7.18 4.15
C TYR A 168 8.72 6.78 5.54
N PRO A 169 7.39 6.78 5.74
CA PRO A 169 6.80 6.46 7.04
C PRO A 169 7.08 5.01 7.45
N VAL A 170 7.14 4.77 8.77
CA VAL A 170 7.33 3.45 9.35
C VAL A 170 6.31 3.21 10.46
N ALA A 171 5.55 2.13 10.34
CA ALA A 171 4.61 1.70 11.37
C ALA A 171 5.35 0.95 12.48
N LYS A 172 5.19 1.39 13.72
CA LYS A 172 5.69 0.67 14.89
C LYS A 172 4.68 -0.39 15.31
N THR A 173 5.07 -1.65 15.26
CA THR A 173 4.18 -2.77 15.58
C THR A 173 4.84 -3.76 16.54
N GLU A 174 4.05 -4.63 17.15
CA GLU A 174 4.58 -5.69 18.04
C GLU A 174 5.35 -6.78 17.29
N ILE A 175 5.18 -6.88 15.97
CA ILE A 175 5.87 -7.87 15.13
C ILE A 175 7.13 -7.32 14.45
N GLY A 176 7.48 -6.07 14.71
CA GLY A 176 8.59 -5.33 14.14
C GLY A 176 8.13 -4.00 13.52
N ASN A 177 9.05 -3.10 13.26
CA ASN A 177 8.78 -1.83 12.61
C ASN A 177 8.68 -2.04 11.10
N ILE A 178 7.54 -1.71 10.50
CA ILE A 178 7.23 -2.04 9.10
C ILE A 178 7.20 -0.76 8.25
N GLY A 179 8.02 -0.74 7.21
CA GLY A 179 7.96 0.24 6.12
C GLY A 179 7.47 -0.40 4.82
N THR A 180 6.93 0.41 3.92
CA THR A 180 6.46 -0.07 2.62
C THR A 180 7.10 0.70 1.48
N LEU A 181 7.36 0.00 0.37
CA LEU A 181 7.75 0.56 -0.91
C LEU A 181 6.77 0.08 -1.98
N ILE A 182 6.60 0.87 -3.02
CA ILE A 182 5.71 0.53 -4.12
C ILE A 182 6.51 0.44 -5.43
N CYS A 183 6.63 -0.79 -5.95
CA CYS A 183 7.13 -1.09 -7.30
C CYS A 183 8.45 -0.39 -7.65
N ALA A 184 8.43 0.60 -8.56
CA ALA A 184 9.60 1.32 -9.04
C ALA A 184 10.46 1.96 -7.94
N GLU A 185 9.88 2.28 -6.79
CA GLU A 185 10.63 2.83 -5.64
C GLU A 185 11.76 1.90 -5.18
N GLY A 186 11.51 0.57 -5.25
CA GLY A 186 12.53 -0.41 -4.87
C GLY A 186 13.77 -0.44 -5.77
N SER A 187 13.74 0.26 -6.91
CA SER A 187 14.89 0.43 -7.79
C SER A 187 15.81 1.58 -7.35
N TYR A 188 15.38 2.39 -6.39
CA TYR A 188 16.15 3.50 -5.84
C TYR A 188 16.64 3.16 -4.43
N PRO A 189 17.96 2.99 -4.23
CA PRO A 189 18.52 2.63 -2.91
C PRO A 189 18.20 3.65 -1.83
N GLU A 190 17.94 4.91 -2.20
CA GLU A 190 17.55 5.99 -1.30
C GLU A 190 16.22 5.71 -0.59
N ALA A 191 15.26 5.08 -1.28
CA ALA A 191 13.96 4.78 -0.71
C ALA A 191 14.07 3.75 0.43
N ALA A 192 14.77 2.64 0.20
CA ALA A 192 15.03 1.67 1.26
C ALA A 192 15.88 2.26 2.39
N ARG A 193 16.86 3.12 2.07
CA ARG A 193 17.67 3.83 3.05
C ARG A 193 16.83 4.78 3.90
N GLY A 194 15.90 5.52 3.29
CA GLY A 194 14.97 6.39 4.00
C GLY A 194 14.16 5.64 5.05
N LEU A 195 13.59 4.50 4.68
CA LEU A 195 12.87 3.63 5.61
C LEU A 195 13.77 3.08 6.72
N ALA A 196 15.01 2.66 6.38
CA ALA A 196 15.96 2.17 7.37
C ALA A 196 16.37 3.26 8.38
N LEU A 197 16.58 4.50 7.93
CA LEU A 197 16.86 5.65 8.79
C LEU A 197 15.68 5.96 9.72
N ASN A 198 14.45 5.72 9.28
CA ASN A 198 13.26 5.84 10.11
C ASN A 198 13.01 4.61 11.01
N GLY A 199 13.92 3.66 11.02
CA GLY A 199 13.89 2.51 11.92
C GLY A 199 13.04 1.34 11.44
N ALA A 200 12.83 1.19 10.14
CA ALA A 200 12.18 -0.01 9.59
C ALA A 200 13.06 -1.25 9.83
N GLU A 201 12.45 -2.30 10.37
CA GLU A 201 13.03 -3.63 10.56
C GLU A 201 12.56 -4.60 9.47
N ILE A 202 11.37 -4.32 8.93
CA ILE A 202 10.75 -5.06 7.84
C ILE A 202 10.40 -4.05 6.75
N ILE A 203 10.82 -4.32 5.52
CA ILE A 203 10.43 -3.53 4.36
C ILE A 203 9.69 -4.44 3.39
N TRP A 204 8.42 -4.15 3.15
CA TRP A 204 7.65 -4.81 2.13
C TRP A 204 7.60 -3.96 0.85
N ARG A 205 8.07 -4.52 -0.26
CA ARG A 205 7.90 -3.92 -1.58
C ARG A 205 6.69 -4.54 -2.25
N THR A 206 5.57 -3.82 -2.24
CA THR A 206 4.41 -4.22 -3.03
C THR A 206 4.70 -3.95 -4.50
N GLN A 207 4.53 -4.96 -5.35
CA GLN A 207 4.98 -4.91 -6.72
C GLN A 207 4.02 -5.63 -7.67
N TYR A 208 3.77 -5.02 -8.82
CA TYR A 208 3.19 -5.68 -9.99
C TYR A 208 4.29 -6.53 -10.68
N PRO A 209 3.93 -7.62 -11.39
CA PRO A 209 4.93 -8.46 -12.04
C PRO A 209 5.83 -7.64 -12.96
N GLU A 210 7.09 -7.56 -12.60
CA GLU A 210 8.12 -6.99 -13.46
C GLU A 210 8.58 -8.07 -14.47
N PRO A 211 8.92 -7.70 -15.72
CA PRO A 211 9.58 -8.61 -16.62
C PRO A 211 10.85 -9.14 -15.93
N TRP A 212 10.93 -10.42 -15.79
CA TRP A 212 12.01 -11.17 -15.14
C TRP A 212 13.44 -10.72 -15.52
N MET A 213 13.63 -10.08 -16.66
CA MET A 213 14.93 -9.70 -17.20
C MET A 213 15.33 -8.23 -17.01
N GLY A 214 14.51 -7.39 -16.41
CA GLY A 214 14.75 -5.93 -16.37
C GLY A 214 15.35 -5.38 -15.07
N ASN A 215 15.21 -6.04 -13.93
CA ASN A 215 15.44 -5.45 -12.61
C ASN A 215 16.39 -6.19 -11.70
N GLN A 216 17.34 -6.92 -12.26
CA GLN A 216 18.41 -7.57 -11.47
C GLN A 216 19.76 -6.84 -11.57
N MET A 217 19.74 -5.54 -11.86
CA MET A 217 20.97 -4.73 -11.80
C MET A 217 20.99 -3.86 -10.55
#